data_80f14012de5dfdbbc7bf00d7cffcacc6
#
_entry.id   80f14012de5dfdbbc7bf00d7cffcacc6
#
_cell.length_a   1.000
_cell.length_b   1.000
_cell.length_c   1.000
_cell.angle_alpha   90.00
_cell.angle_beta   90.00
_cell.angle_gamma   90.00
#
_symmetry.space_group_name_H-M   'P 1'
#
loop_
_entity.id
_entity.type
_entity.pdbx_description
1 polymer ?
#
loop_
_entity_poly.entity_id
_entity_poly.type
_entity_poly.pdbx_seq_one_letter_code
_entity_poly.pdbx_strand_id
1 'polypeptide(L)'
;MKAYLDIETCAGGAVTVVGIYREDRGLRQLVGGEITDVTVWEALDGVDTLCTFNGDRFDLPILERQVRLDLRKQFASLDLLRECRRVGLKGGLKHLEERFGIARNTRGMSGWDALHLWARYEAEGDREALRMLLEYNREDVMNLVQLERIVVGVGFEVEPRPTSREPRAES
;
A
#
# COMPACT_ATOMS: atom_id res chain seq x y z
N MET A 1 9.32 -5.00 -15.11
CA MET A 1 7.92 -5.32 -14.71
C MET A 1 7.66 -4.80 -13.31
N LYS A 2 6.43 -4.36 -13.00
CA LYS A 2 6.07 -3.76 -11.71
C LYS A 2 5.21 -4.71 -10.89
N ALA A 3 5.41 -4.72 -9.56
CA ALA A 3 4.50 -5.31 -8.59
C ALA A 3 4.03 -4.26 -7.59
N TYR A 4 2.77 -4.35 -7.17
CA TYR A 4 2.18 -3.54 -6.10
C TYR A 4 2.12 -4.38 -4.84
N LEU A 5 2.60 -3.85 -3.74
CA LEU A 5 2.76 -4.60 -2.50
C LEU A 5 2.23 -3.80 -1.31
N ASP A 6 1.52 -4.51 -0.43
CA ASP A 6 1.05 -4.05 0.87
C ASP A 6 1.10 -5.20 1.87
N ILE A 7 1.32 -4.92 3.14
CA ILE A 7 1.39 -5.93 4.20
C ILE A 7 0.42 -5.62 5.34
N GLU A 8 -0.06 -6.70 5.99
CA GLU A 8 -0.69 -6.62 7.30
C GLU A 8 0.23 -7.20 8.37
N THR A 9 0.12 -6.70 9.59
CA THR A 9 0.91 -7.15 10.71
C THR A 9 0.03 -7.53 11.90
N CYS A 10 0.53 -8.39 12.80
CA CYS A 10 -0.10 -8.60 14.11
C CYS A 10 0.38 -7.54 15.13
N ALA A 11 -0.23 -7.54 16.32
CA ALA A 11 0.15 -6.64 17.42
C ALA A 11 1.63 -6.79 17.84
N GLY A 12 2.23 -7.95 17.63
CA GLY A 12 3.66 -8.21 17.86
C GLY A 12 4.57 -7.71 16.74
N GLY A 13 4.01 -7.11 15.66
CA GLY A 13 4.77 -6.56 14.54
C GLY A 13 5.24 -7.60 13.52
N ALA A 14 4.83 -8.87 13.63
CA ALA A 14 5.09 -9.87 12.61
C ALA A 14 4.12 -9.67 11.43
N VAL A 15 4.61 -9.88 10.21
CA VAL A 15 3.80 -9.84 9.00
C VAL A 15 2.86 -11.03 8.96
N THR A 16 1.59 -10.78 8.76
CA THR A 16 0.52 -11.79 8.76
C THR A 16 -0.09 -12.01 7.38
N VAL A 17 -0.09 -10.98 6.54
CA VAL A 17 -0.50 -11.05 5.14
C VAL A 17 0.48 -10.24 4.30
N VAL A 18 0.84 -10.75 3.14
CA VAL A 18 1.54 -10.03 2.09
C VAL A 18 0.69 -10.08 0.83
N GLY A 19 0.14 -8.95 0.44
CA GLY A 19 -0.57 -8.80 -0.83
C GLY A 19 0.40 -8.32 -1.91
N ILE A 20 0.43 -9.03 -3.04
CA ILE A 20 1.24 -8.70 -4.21
C ILE A 20 0.37 -8.77 -5.45
N TYR A 21 0.22 -7.67 -6.15
CA TYR A 21 -0.48 -7.64 -7.44
C TYR A 21 0.51 -7.36 -8.57
N ARG A 22 0.35 -8.12 -9.65
CA ARG A 22 1.07 -7.96 -10.91
C ARG A 22 0.09 -8.06 -12.07
N GLU A 23 0.30 -7.29 -13.11
CA GLU A 23 -0.59 -7.32 -14.29
C GLU A 23 -0.55 -8.69 -15.03
N ASP A 24 0.62 -9.35 -15.02
CA ASP A 24 0.82 -10.64 -15.70
C ASP A 24 0.35 -11.86 -14.91
N ARG A 25 0.25 -11.76 -13.57
CA ARG A 25 -0.06 -12.91 -12.68
C ARG A 25 -1.29 -12.66 -11.77
N GLY A 26 -1.83 -11.45 -11.77
CA GLY A 26 -2.93 -11.07 -10.89
C GLY A 26 -2.49 -10.85 -9.44
N LEU A 27 -3.46 -10.90 -8.53
CA LEU A 27 -3.24 -10.77 -7.09
C LEU A 27 -2.86 -12.12 -6.48
N ARG A 28 -1.78 -12.13 -5.70
CA ARG A 28 -1.39 -13.21 -4.79
C ARG A 28 -1.35 -12.67 -3.38
N GLN A 29 -1.93 -13.39 -2.43
CA GLN A 29 -1.84 -13.10 -1.01
C GLN A 29 -1.18 -14.28 -0.30
N LEU A 30 -0.10 -14.02 0.43
CA LEU A 30 0.58 -14.98 1.28
C LEU A 30 0.13 -14.74 2.72
N VAL A 31 -0.20 -15.81 3.46
CA VAL A 31 -0.82 -15.71 4.78
C VAL A 31 -0.02 -16.50 5.81
N GLY A 32 0.31 -15.87 6.93
CA GLY A 32 0.95 -16.53 8.06
C GLY A 32 2.21 -17.32 7.70
N GLY A 33 2.18 -18.63 7.89
CA GLY A 33 3.31 -19.52 7.60
C GLY A 33 3.69 -19.65 6.13
N GLU A 34 2.86 -19.16 5.19
CA GLU A 34 3.21 -19.10 3.77
C GLU A 34 4.20 -17.96 3.46
N ILE A 35 4.42 -17.02 4.40
CA ILE A 35 5.31 -15.88 4.19
C ILE A 35 6.74 -16.31 4.49
N THR A 36 7.43 -16.78 3.45
CA THR A 36 8.83 -17.22 3.49
C THR A 36 9.67 -16.44 2.46
N ASP A 37 10.98 -16.53 2.56
CA ASP A 37 11.90 -15.98 1.57
C ASP A 37 11.61 -16.55 0.16
N VAL A 38 11.38 -17.86 0.07
CA VAL A 38 11.09 -18.55 -1.20
C VAL A 38 9.79 -18.05 -1.81
N THR A 39 8.68 -18.04 -1.05
CA THR A 39 7.36 -17.68 -1.58
C THR A 39 7.24 -16.21 -1.95
N VAL A 40 7.88 -15.32 -1.20
CA VAL A 40 7.97 -13.90 -1.53
C VAL A 40 8.83 -13.71 -2.78
N TRP A 41 9.98 -14.39 -2.87
CA TRP A 41 10.85 -14.31 -4.04
C TRP A 41 10.15 -14.81 -5.30
N GLU A 42 9.47 -15.96 -5.24
CA GLU A 42 8.69 -16.50 -6.36
C GLU A 42 7.57 -15.56 -6.82
N ALA A 43 6.91 -14.89 -5.87
CA ALA A 43 5.85 -13.92 -6.20
C ALA A 43 6.42 -12.69 -6.93
N LEU A 44 7.68 -12.34 -6.66
CA LEU A 44 8.38 -11.19 -7.24
C LEU A 44 9.31 -11.56 -8.41
N ASP A 45 9.34 -12.82 -8.82
CA ASP A 45 10.18 -13.26 -9.96
C ASP A 45 9.90 -12.46 -11.24
N GLY A 46 10.95 -11.90 -11.84
CA GLY A 46 10.86 -11.03 -13.02
C GLY A 46 10.35 -9.61 -12.77
N VAL A 47 10.13 -9.22 -11.50
CA VAL A 47 9.83 -7.83 -11.11
C VAL A 47 11.12 -7.02 -11.06
N ASP A 48 11.06 -5.75 -11.39
CA ASP A 48 12.15 -4.78 -11.24
C ASP A 48 11.78 -3.60 -10.32
N THR A 49 10.48 -3.34 -10.14
CA THR A 49 9.97 -2.19 -9.39
C THR A 49 8.87 -2.61 -8.42
N LEU A 50 9.02 -2.28 -7.14
CA LEU A 50 7.98 -2.42 -6.12
C LEU A 50 7.27 -1.09 -5.91
N CYS A 51 5.95 -1.09 -6.15
CA CYS A 51 5.07 0.02 -5.88
C CYS A 51 4.36 -0.19 -4.54
N THR A 52 4.49 0.77 -3.63
CA THR A 52 3.94 0.71 -2.27
C THR A 52 3.36 2.06 -1.85
N PHE A 53 2.70 2.13 -0.70
CA PHE A 53 2.32 3.40 -0.06
C PHE A 53 2.99 3.53 1.30
N ASN A 54 4.00 4.40 1.42
CA ASN A 54 4.87 4.51 2.60
C ASN A 54 5.71 3.24 2.87
N GLY A 55 5.86 2.38 1.87
CA GLY A 55 6.51 1.09 2.02
C GLY A 55 8.00 1.18 2.27
N ASP A 56 8.69 2.23 1.80
CA ASP A 56 10.10 2.48 2.08
C ASP A 56 10.39 2.56 3.59
N ARG A 57 9.40 3.00 4.38
CA ARG A 57 9.52 3.20 5.82
C ARG A 57 8.83 2.13 6.65
N PHE A 58 7.84 1.45 6.08
CA PHE A 58 7.01 0.50 6.82
C PHE A 58 7.06 -0.91 6.22
N ASP A 59 6.44 -1.16 5.09
CA ASP A 59 6.24 -2.49 4.55
C ASP A 59 7.56 -3.22 4.28
N LEU A 60 8.45 -2.58 3.51
CA LEU A 60 9.69 -3.21 3.07
C LEU A 60 10.63 -3.53 4.23
N PRO A 61 10.93 -2.60 5.18
CA PRO A 61 11.81 -2.92 6.31
C PRO A 61 11.26 -4.01 7.23
N ILE A 62 9.93 -4.12 7.39
CA ILE A 62 9.30 -5.14 8.23
C ILE A 62 9.38 -6.50 7.54
N LEU A 63 8.98 -6.55 6.26
CA LEU A 63 9.02 -7.77 5.47
C LEU A 63 10.44 -8.31 5.30
N GLU A 64 11.41 -7.45 4.97
CA GLU A 64 12.83 -7.80 4.85
C GLU A 64 13.38 -8.49 6.10
N ARG A 65 13.03 -7.98 7.27
CA ARG A 65 13.46 -8.60 8.54
C ARG A 65 12.86 -9.98 8.74
N GLN A 66 11.59 -10.16 8.37
CA GLN A 66 10.89 -11.44 8.58
C GLN A 66 11.38 -12.50 7.60
N VAL A 67 11.48 -12.17 6.33
CA VAL A 67 11.88 -13.13 5.28
C VAL A 67 13.39 -13.16 5.02
N ARG A 68 14.17 -12.27 5.65
CA ARG A 68 15.63 -12.15 5.49
C ARG A 68 16.07 -11.93 4.03
N LEU A 69 15.24 -11.22 3.25
CA LEU A 69 15.55 -10.76 1.90
C LEU A 69 15.74 -9.25 1.92
N ASP A 70 16.76 -8.74 1.23
CA ASP A 70 16.98 -7.31 1.08
C ASP A 70 16.25 -6.80 -0.18
N LEU A 71 14.94 -6.60 -0.06
CA LEU A 71 14.06 -6.23 -1.18
C LEU A 71 14.45 -4.88 -1.77
N ARG A 72 14.85 -3.92 -0.94
CA ARG A 72 15.22 -2.56 -1.38
C ARG A 72 16.54 -2.52 -2.16
N LYS A 73 17.37 -3.55 -2.06
CA LYS A 73 18.56 -3.70 -2.93
C LYS A 73 18.23 -4.42 -4.24
N GLN A 74 17.22 -5.29 -4.23
CA GLN A 74 16.86 -6.09 -5.40
C GLN A 74 15.92 -5.36 -6.36
N PHE A 75 15.08 -4.48 -5.84
CA PHE A 75 14.00 -3.83 -6.59
C PHE A 75 14.09 -2.31 -6.47
N ALA A 76 13.80 -1.62 -7.57
CA ALA A 76 13.56 -0.17 -7.52
C ALA A 76 12.28 0.10 -6.72
N SER A 77 12.29 1.12 -5.86
CA SER A 77 11.11 1.49 -5.06
C SER A 77 10.35 2.66 -5.68
N LEU A 78 9.05 2.47 -5.90
CA LEU A 78 8.08 3.49 -6.21
C LEU A 78 7.14 3.67 -5.01
N ASP A 79 7.50 4.58 -4.09
CA ASP A 79 6.67 4.89 -2.92
C ASP A 79 5.65 5.99 -3.27
N LEU A 80 4.38 5.60 -3.41
CA LEU A 80 3.31 6.53 -3.81
C LEU A 80 3.05 7.65 -2.80
N LEU A 81 3.34 7.46 -1.52
CA LEU A 81 3.26 8.57 -0.56
C LEU A 81 4.29 9.65 -0.90
N ARG A 82 5.49 9.27 -1.32
CA ARG A 82 6.51 10.21 -1.77
C ARG A 82 6.06 10.94 -3.05
N GLU A 83 5.52 10.20 -4.01
CA GLU A 83 5.04 10.80 -5.26
C GLU A 83 3.85 11.75 -5.02
N CYS A 84 2.89 11.36 -4.17
CA CYS A 84 1.79 12.23 -3.75
C CYS A 84 2.32 13.54 -3.14
N ARG A 85 3.30 13.45 -2.25
CA ARG A 85 3.90 14.66 -1.63
C ARG A 85 4.59 15.57 -2.63
N ARG A 86 5.23 15.01 -3.66
CA ARG A 86 5.88 15.80 -4.74
C ARG A 86 4.89 16.67 -5.51
N VAL A 87 3.66 16.20 -5.68
CA VAL A 87 2.58 16.94 -6.34
C VAL A 87 1.66 17.67 -5.36
N GLY A 88 2.10 17.87 -4.11
CA GLY A 88 1.38 18.65 -3.10
C GLY A 88 0.20 17.93 -2.44
N LEU A 89 0.01 16.64 -2.70
CA LEU A 89 -1.02 15.83 -2.04
C LEU A 89 -0.57 15.41 -0.63
N LYS A 90 -1.50 15.43 0.32
CA LYS A 90 -1.27 15.08 1.72
C LYS A 90 -2.32 14.07 2.19
N GLY A 91 -1.96 13.30 3.22
CA GLY A 91 -2.84 12.30 3.84
C GLY A 91 -2.35 10.87 3.65
N GLY A 92 -3.03 9.94 4.30
CA GLY A 92 -2.82 8.51 4.12
C GLY A 92 -3.57 7.95 2.90
N LEU A 93 -3.35 6.67 2.59
CA LEU A 93 -3.96 6.00 1.44
C LEU A 93 -5.47 6.21 1.39
N LYS A 94 -6.20 5.90 2.47
CA LYS A 94 -7.67 6.03 2.55
C LYS A 94 -8.18 7.45 2.33
N HIS A 95 -7.46 8.45 2.82
CA HIS A 95 -7.81 9.85 2.58
C HIS A 95 -7.67 10.23 1.10
N LEU A 96 -6.64 9.72 0.42
CA LEU A 96 -6.45 9.94 -1.01
C LEU A 96 -7.45 9.16 -1.84
N GLU A 97 -7.79 7.93 -1.45
CA GLU A 97 -8.86 7.14 -2.06
C GLU A 97 -10.20 7.91 -2.05
N GLU A 98 -10.59 8.43 -0.90
CA GLU A 98 -11.82 9.24 -0.76
C GLU A 98 -11.75 10.50 -1.64
N ARG A 99 -10.62 11.19 -1.63
CA ARG A 99 -10.40 12.41 -2.41
C ARG A 99 -10.54 12.18 -3.92
N PHE A 100 -10.09 11.03 -4.40
CA PHE A 100 -10.11 10.68 -5.83
C PHE A 100 -11.29 9.78 -6.23
N GLY A 101 -12.19 9.47 -5.30
CA GLY A 101 -13.35 8.61 -5.57
C GLY A 101 -12.98 7.16 -5.84
N ILE A 102 -11.83 6.69 -5.35
CA ILE A 102 -11.44 5.28 -5.45
C ILE A 102 -12.33 4.46 -4.51
N ALA A 103 -13.05 3.50 -5.08
CA ALA A 103 -14.02 2.71 -4.33
C ALA A 103 -13.35 1.74 -3.35
N ARG A 104 -14.03 1.52 -2.21
CA ARG A 104 -13.60 0.58 -1.17
C ARG A 104 -14.83 -0.03 -0.50
N ASN A 105 -14.91 -1.37 -0.41
CA ASN A 105 -15.97 -2.09 0.30
C ASN A 105 -15.71 -2.10 1.81
N THR A 106 -14.44 -2.12 2.23
CA THR A 106 -14.01 -2.10 3.64
C THR A 106 -13.97 -0.69 4.24
N ARG A 107 -14.90 0.19 3.83
CA ARG A 107 -15.00 1.56 4.37
C ARG A 107 -15.15 1.54 5.89
N GLY A 108 -14.43 2.45 6.55
CA GLY A 108 -14.43 2.57 8.00
C GLY A 108 -13.47 1.63 8.72
N MET A 109 -12.95 0.60 8.05
CA MET A 109 -11.89 -0.23 8.63
C MET A 109 -10.56 0.51 8.68
N SER A 110 -9.83 0.25 9.74
CA SER A 110 -8.49 0.80 10.02
C SER A 110 -7.46 -0.33 10.18
N GLY A 111 -6.18 0.02 10.29
CA GLY A 111 -5.15 -0.96 10.66
C GLY A 111 -5.40 -1.62 12.03
N TRP A 112 -6.11 -0.95 12.96
CA TRP A 112 -6.54 -1.55 14.21
C TRP A 112 -7.54 -2.69 14.00
N ASP A 113 -8.48 -2.53 13.09
CA ASP A 113 -9.46 -3.57 12.76
C ASP A 113 -8.73 -4.77 12.12
N ALA A 114 -7.76 -4.53 11.25
CA ALA A 114 -6.92 -5.57 10.66
C ALA A 114 -6.18 -6.39 11.73
N LEU A 115 -5.59 -5.73 12.76
CA LEU A 115 -4.97 -6.41 13.89
C LEU A 115 -5.95 -7.31 14.66
N HIS A 116 -7.17 -6.84 14.91
CA HIS A 116 -8.20 -7.62 15.61
C HIS A 116 -8.72 -8.79 14.76
N LEU A 117 -8.86 -8.60 13.47
CA LEU A 117 -9.26 -9.69 12.55
C LEU A 117 -8.22 -10.81 12.54
N TRP A 118 -6.94 -10.47 12.49
CA TRP A 118 -5.88 -11.47 12.60
C TRP A 118 -5.92 -12.19 13.95
N ALA A 119 -6.03 -11.45 15.07
CA ALA A 119 -6.07 -12.03 16.40
C ALA A 119 -7.23 -13.03 16.58
N ARG A 120 -8.41 -12.72 16.03
CA ARG A 120 -9.57 -13.64 16.04
C ARG A 120 -9.30 -14.90 15.20
N TYR A 121 -8.73 -14.72 14.02
CA TYR A 121 -8.36 -15.86 13.19
C TYR A 121 -7.33 -16.77 13.88
N GLU A 122 -6.28 -16.17 14.44
CA GLU A 122 -5.19 -16.91 15.10
C GLU A 122 -5.66 -17.63 16.37
N ALA A 123 -6.50 -17.00 17.20
CA ALA A 123 -6.96 -17.56 18.46
C ALA A 123 -8.13 -18.56 18.33
N GLU A 124 -9.04 -18.32 17.39
CA GLU A 124 -10.33 -19.01 17.30
C GLU A 124 -10.51 -19.78 15.98
N GLY A 125 -9.58 -19.63 15.03
CA GLY A 125 -9.74 -20.18 13.67
C GLY A 125 -10.86 -19.48 12.87
N ASP A 126 -11.20 -18.22 13.23
CA ASP A 126 -12.29 -17.48 12.61
C ASP A 126 -11.98 -17.16 11.13
N ARG A 127 -12.50 -18.02 10.25
CA ARG A 127 -12.29 -17.89 8.80
C ARG A 127 -12.95 -16.65 8.19
N GLU A 128 -14.02 -16.15 8.81
CA GLU A 128 -14.66 -14.95 8.34
C GLU A 128 -13.81 -13.72 8.67
N ALA A 129 -13.17 -13.70 9.84
CA ALA A 129 -12.19 -12.67 10.17
C ALA A 129 -11.01 -12.67 9.19
N LEU A 130 -10.48 -13.84 8.85
CA LEU A 130 -9.44 -13.94 7.82
C LEU A 130 -9.92 -13.43 6.46
N ARG A 131 -11.13 -13.83 6.03
CA ARG A 131 -11.69 -13.36 4.76
C ARG A 131 -11.80 -11.84 4.70
N MET A 132 -12.25 -11.21 5.78
CA MET A 132 -12.34 -9.74 5.86
C MET A 132 -10.96 -9.08 5.84
N LEU A 133 -9.96 -9.66 6.52
CA LEU A 133 -8.59 -9.17 6.50
C LEU A 133 -7.97 -9.26 5.09
N LEU A 134 -8.20 -10.36 4.40
CA LEU A 134 -7.74 -10.54 3.02
C LEU A 134 -8.41 -9.57 2.05
N GLU A 135 -9.71 -9.31 2.22
CA GLU A 135 -10.40 -8.30 1.41
C GLU A 135 -9.85 -6.90 1.67
N TYR A 136 -9.57 -6.56 2.93
CA TYR A 136 -8.96 -5.29 3.30
C TYR A 136 -7.59 -5.10 2.64
N ASN A 137 -6.68 -6.06 2.79
CA ASN A 137 -5.36 -6.04 2.14
C ASN A 137 -5.46 -6.04 0.61
N ARG A 138 -6.41 -6.82 0.03
CA ARG A 138 -6.68 -6.81 -1.41
C ARG A 138 -7.00 -5.40 -1.91
N GLU A 139 -7.86 -4.69 -1.21
CA GLU A 139 -8.24 -3.32 -1.58
C GLU A 139 -7.07 -2.36 -1.44
N ASP A 140 -6.27 -2.46 -0.37
CA ASP A 140 -5.08 -1.64 -0.21
C ASP A 140 -4.13 -1.84 -1.40
N VAL A 141 -3.82 -3.07 -1.80
CA VAL A 141 -2.97 -3.37 -2.97
C VAL A 141 -3.58 -2.88 -4.28
N MET A 142 -4.86 -3.19 -4.55
CA MET A 142 -5.50 -2.84 -5.83
C MET A 142 -5.69 -1.34 -6.00
N ASN A 143 -5.90 -0.63 -4.90
CA ASN A 143 -6.07 0.82 -4.92
C ASN A 143 -4.73 1.56 -5.17
N LEU A 144 -3.57 0.92 -4.89
CA LEU A 144 -2.27 1.45 -5.33
C LEU A 144 -2.20 1.59 -6.85
N VAL A 145 -2.76 0.62 -7.59
CA VAL A 145 -2.79 0.66 -9.07
C VAL A 145 -3.55 1.89 -9.56
N GLN A 146 -4.72 2.16 -8.95
CA GLN A 146 -5.55 3.31 -9.33
C GLN A 146 -4.88 4.62 -8.91
N LEU A 147 -4.33 4.69 -7.70
CA LEU A 147 -3.65 5.87 -7.19
C LEU A 147 -2.40 6.22 -8.03
N GLU A 148 -1.61 5.22 -8.42
CA GLU A 148 -0.47 5.46 -9.30
C GLU A 148 -0.89 6.08 -10.63
N ARG A 149 -1.92 5.55 -11.28
CA ARG A 149 -2.43 6.10 -12.55
C ARG A 149 -2.82 7.57 -12.42
N ILE A 150 -3.38 7.96 -11.28
CA ILE A 150 -3.76 9.33 -10.99
C ILE A 150 -2.52 10.22 -10.73
N VAL A 151 -1.57 9.73 -9.94
CA VAL A 151 -0.46 10.55 -9.43
C VAL A 151 0.72 10.59 -10.39
N VAL A 152 0.99 9.49 -11.08
CA VAL A 152 2.16 9.33 -11.96
C VAL A 152 1.78 9.38 -13.43
N GLY A 153 0.62 8.83 -13.82
CA GLY A 153 0.19 8.69 -15.20
C GLY A 153 -0.50 9.92 -15.78
N VAL A 154 -1.10 10.75 -14.94
CA VAL A 154 -1.60 12.07 -15.32
C VAL A 154 -0.59 13.07 -14.79
N GLY A 155 0.26 13.62 -15.67
CA GLY A 155 1.01 14.82 -15.29
C GLY A 155 0.00 15.83 -14.79
N PHE A 156 -0.13 15.97 -13.47
CA PHE A 156 -0.95 17.00 -12.86
C PHE A 156 -0.38 18.32 -13.36
N GLU A 157 -1.05 18.97 -14.31
CA GLU A 157 -0.91 20.40 -14.52
C GLU A 157 -1.38 21.02 -13.21
N VAL A 158 -0.43 21.30 -12.34
CA VAL A 158 -0.66 22.13 -11.16
C VAL A 158 -1.02 23.50 -11.72
N GLU A 159 -2.32 23.81 -11.75
CA GLU A 159 -2.71 25.20 -11.99
C GLU A 159 -1.96 26.07 -10.95
N PRO A 160 -1.18 27.05 -11.41
CA PRO A 160 -0.48 27.93 -10.50
C PRO A 160 -1.53 28.64 -9.63
N ARG A 161 -1.40 28.56 -8.33
CA ARG A 161 -2.25 29.32 -7.40
C ARG A 161 -2.28 30.77 -7.86
N PRO A 162 -3.46 31.39 -8.02
CA PRO A 162 -3.53 32.81 -8.29
C PRO A 162 -2.81 33.55 -7.17
N THR A 163 -1.79 34.27 -7.53
CA THR A 163 -1.07 35.19 -6.64
C THR A 163 -1.98 36.37 -6.36
N SER A 164 -2.82 36.26 -5.34
CA SER A 164 -3.55 37.40 -4.78
C SER A 164 -2.55 38.27 -4.02
N ARG A 165 -1.84 39.11 -4.75
CA ARG A 165 -1.31 40.37 -4.22
C ARG A 165 -2.21 41.46 -4.73
N GLU A 166 -3.21 41.84 -3.95
CA GLU A 166 -3.84 43.13 -4.08
C GLU A 166 -2.82 44.21 -3.64
N PRO A 167 -2.63 45.26 -4.41
CA PRO A 167 -1.83 46.40 -3.96
C PRO A 167 -2.61 47.16 -2.89
N ARG A 168 -1.98 47.36 -1.75
CA ARG A 168 -2.49 48.33 -0.74
C ARG A 168 -2.54 49.69 -1.40
N ALA A 169 -3.74 50.24 -1.52
CA ALA A 169 -3.95 51.62 -1.83
C ALA A 169 -3.49 52.45 -0.60
N GLU A 170 -2.46 53.26 -0.78
CA GLU A 170 -2.11 54.34 0.14
C GLU A 170 -3.09 55.48 -0.11
N SER A 171 -3.69 55.93 0.96
CA SER A 171 -4.32 57.25 1.07
C SER A 171 -4.03 57.83 2.42
#